data_3e91a71901b6efe437f5d49c150080d7
#
_entry.id   3e91a71901b6efe437f5d49c150080d7
#
_cell.length_a   1.000
_cell.length_b   1.000
_cell.length_c   1.000
_cell.angle_alpha   90.00
_cell.angle_beta   90.00
_cell.angle_gamma   90.00
#
_symmetry.space_group_name_H-M   'P 1'
#
loop_
_entity.id
_entity.type
_entity.pdbx_description
1 polymer ?
#
loop_
_entity_poly.entity_id
_entity_poly.type
_entity_poly.pdbx_seq_one_letter_code
_entity_poly.pdbx_strand_id
1 'polypeptide(L)'
;MRLTTKGRFAVTAMVDLAMRQTRGPVTLAAISERQHISLSYLEQLFGKLRRHKLVSSVRGPGGGYNLARPVAGISVAEIVTAVDEPLDATQCGGKENCHDEKRCMTHDLWATLNEKMYDYLSSVTLADLVAHQSGKPVSVIKDFRPAPEKVAA
;
A
#
# COMPACT_ATOMS: atom_id res chain seq x y z
N MET A 1 -13.83 3.26 -7.68
CA MET A 1 -12.44 3.13 -7.20
C MET A 1 -12.35 3.78 -5.82
N ARG A 2 -12.12 3.00 -4.81
CA ARG A 2 -11.98 3.52 -3.45
C ARG A 2 -10.68 3.02 -2.83
N LEU A 3 -9.71 3.90 -2.75
CA LEU A 3 -8.62 3.72 -1.81
C LEU A 3 -9.09 4.36 -0.49
N THR A 4 -9.56 3.53 0.44
CA THR A 4 -10.09 4.01 1.72
C THR A 4 -8.98 4.41 2.68
N THR A 5 -9.38 4.93 3.84
CA THR A 5 -8.44 5.29 4.92
C THR A 5 -7.60 4.11 5.41
N LYS A 6 -8.09 2.87 5.32
CA LYS A 6 -7.32 1.67 5.71
C LYS A 6 -6.01 1.56 4.95
N GLY A 7 -6.08 1.53 3.62
CA GLY A 7 -4.91 1.41 2.76
C GLY A 7 -3.95 2.58 2.94
N ARG A 8 -4.48 3.79 2.93
CA ARG A 8 -3.68 5.02 3.11
C ARG A 8 -2.95 5.04 4.45
N PHE A 9 -3.65 4.78 5.53
CA PHE A 9 -3.08 4.80 6.86
C PHE A 9 -2.10 3.65 7.09
N ALA A 10 -2.36 2.48 6.52
CA ALA A 10 -1.44 1.36 6.58
C ALA A 10 -0.11 1.70 5.90
N VAL A 11 -0.15 2.28 4.71
CA VAL A 11 1.06 2.70 3.99
C VAL A 11 1.81 3.78 4.77
N THR A 12 1.11 4.81 5.26
CA THR A 12 1.72 5.89 6.07
C THR A 12 2.41 5.33 7.30
N ALA A 13 1.75 4.44 8.04
CA ALA A 13 2.30 3.83 9.24
C ALA A 13 3.51 2.93 8.94
N MET A 14 3.47 2.20 7.82
CA MET A 14 4.60 1.36 7.40
C MET A 14 5.82 2.19 6.99
N VAL A 15 5.61 3.34 6.34
CA VAL A 15 6.70 4.28 6.02
C VAL A 15 7.31 4.86 7.29
N ASP A 16 6.47 5.29 8.24
CA ASP A 16 6.95 5.79 9.55
C ASP A 16 7.80 4.73 10.27
N LEU A 17 7.30 3.50 10.33
CA LEU A 17 8.02 2.38 10.92
C LEU A 17 9.37 2.15 10.23
N ALA A 18 9.38 2.12 8.90
CA ALA A 18 10.58 1.87 8.11
C ALA A 18 11.65 2.95 8.34
N MET A 19 11.23 4.21 8.51
CA MET A 19 12.15 5.32 8.76
C MET A 19 12.79 5.27 10.15
N ARG A 20 12.16 4.63 11.12
CA ARG A 20 12.54 4.72 12.54
C ARG A 20 13.06 3.43 13.14
N GLN A 21 12.87 2.31 12.49
CA GLN A 21 13.23 0.99 13.05
C GLN A 21 14.74 0.82 13.29
N THR A 22 15.60 1.63 12.67
CA THR A 22 17.05 1.58 12.89
C THR A 22 17.46 1.90 14.33
N ARG A 23 16.59 2.55 15.08
CA ARG A 23 16.78 2.90 16.49
C ARG A 23 16.18 1.86 17.46
N GLY A 24 15.68 0.75 16.93
CA GLY A 24 14.96 -0.28 17.68
C GLY A 24 13.49 -0.36 17.33
N PRO A 25 12.73 -1.23 18.02
CA PRO A 25 11.30 -1.37 17.79
C PRO A 25 10.54 -0.06 17.97
N VAL A 26 9.54 0.16 17.14
CA VAL A 26 8.71 1.37 17.14
C VAL A 26 7.34 1.04 17.72
N THR A 27 6.88 1.84 18.69
CA THR A 27 5.56 1.66 19.30
C THR A 27 4.46 2.25 18.42
N LEU A 28 3.28 1.64 18.45
CA LEU A 28 2.11 2.19 17.75
C LEU A 28 1.69 3.54 18.33
N ALA A 29 1.87 3.75 19.63
CA ALA A 29 1.60 5.02 20.28
C ALA A 29 2.45 6.15 19.68
N ALA A 30 3.72 5.91 19.40
CA ALA A 30 4.59 6.88 18.75
C ALA A 30 4.15 7.18 17.31
N ILE A 31 3.78 6.17 16.54
CA ILE A 31 3.24 6.35 15.19
C ILE A 31 1.92 7.14 15.24
N SER A 32 1.02 6.77 16.15
CA SER A 32 -0.26 7.45 16.37
C SER A 32 -0.06 8.95 16.61
N GLU A 33 0.87 9.30 17.47
CA GLU A 33 1.16 10.70 17.81
C GLU A 33 1.75 11.46 16.62
N ARG A 34 2.71 10.87 15.90
CA ARG A 34 3.35 11.54 14.76
C ARG A 34 2.44 11.69 13.55
N GLN A 35 1.62 10.68 13.27
CA GLN A 35 0.81 10.63 12.05
C GLN A 35 -0.66 11.02 12.27
N HIS A 36 -1.03 11.32 13.51
CA HIS A 36 -2.41 11.67 13.89
C HIS A 36 -3.43 10.60 13.49
N ILE A 37 -3.07 9.35 13.70
CA ILE A 37 -3.93 8.18 13.46
C ILE A 37 -4.30 7.59 14.81
N SER A 38 -5.57 7.23 14.99
CA SER A 38 -6.06 6.60 16.23
C SER A 38 -5.23 5.35 16.57
N LEU A 39 -4.82 5.24 17.83
CA LEU A 39 -4.06 4.09 18.32
C LEU A 39 -4.83 2.77 18.14
N SER A 40 -6.11 2.74 18.47
CA SER A 40 -6.95 1.56 18.30
C SER A 40 -7.07 1.13 16.84
N TYR A 41 -7.11 2.09 15.94
CA TYR A 41 -7.13 1.82 14.51
C TYR A 41 -5.80 1.24 14.01
N LEU A 42 -4.67 1.79 14.48
CA LEU A 42 -3.34 1.23 14.19
C LEU A 42 -3.19 -0.19 14.72
N GLU A 43 -3.71 -0.49 15.89
CA GLU A 43 -3.69 -1.85 16.45
C GLU A 43 -4.41 -2.84 15.53
N GLN A 44 -5.55 -2.46 14.96
CA GLN A 44 -6.27 -3.29 14.00
C GLN A 44 -5.47 -3.49 12.72
N LEU A 45 -4.91 -2.41 12.16
CA LEU A 45 -4.11 -2.48 10.94
C LEU A 45 -2.85 -3.32 11.13
N PHE A 46 -2.12 -3.11 12.21
CA PHE A 46 -0.89 -3.86 12.49
C PHE A 46 -1.15 -5.32 12.84
N GLY A 47 -2.30 -5.63 13.42
CA GLY A 47 -2.73 -7.02 13.58
C GLY A 47 -2.83 -7.76 12.24
N LYS A 48 -3.41 -7.11 11.23
CA LYS A 48 -3.49 -7.65 9.87
C LYS A 48 -2.14 -7.71 9.18
N LEU A 49 -1.34 -6.65 9.28
CA LEU A 49 0.01 -6.62 8.72
C LEU A 49 0.90 -7.72 9.30
N ARG A 50 0.78 -7.99 10.60
CA ARG A 50 1.51 -9.07 11.26
C ARG A 50 1.08 -10.44 10.75
N ARG A 51 -0.21 -10.68 10.54
CA ARG A 51 -0.72 -11.94 9.98
C ARG A 51 -0.16 -12.21 8.58
N HIS A 52 0.04 -11.16 7.80
CA HIS A 52 0.64 -11.24 6.46
C HIS A 52 2.17 -11.21 6.47
N LYS A 53 2.78 -11.28 7.66
CA LYS A 53 4.24 -11.34 7.84
C LYS A 53 4.99 -10.13 7.27
N LEU A 54 4.35 -8.97 7.29
CA LEU A 54 4.99 -7.71 6.90
C LEU A 54 5.66 -7.01 8.07
N VAL A 55 5.17 -7.24 9.28
CA VAL A 55 5.74 -6.73 10.53
C VAL A 55 5.84 -7.84 11.56
N SER A 56 6.74 -7.64 12.52
CA SER A 56 6.88 -8.48 13.72
C SER A 56 6.77 -7.62 14.97
N SER A 57 6.26 -8.21 16.06
CA SER A 57 6.11 -7.51 17.32
C SER A 57 7.17 -7.95 18.32
N VAL A 58 7.65 -7.01 19.13
CA VAL A 58 8.56 -7.26 20.26
C VAL A 58 7.85 -6.86 21.53
N ARG A 59 7.76 -7.78 22.48
CA ARG A 59 7.13 -7.56 23.79
C ARG A 59 8.11 -7.03 24.81
N GLY A 60 7.59 -6.37 25.84
CA GLY A 60 8.34 -5.94 27.01
C GLY A 60 8.80 -4.49 26.94
N PRO A 61 9.61 -4.04 27.94
CA PRO A 61 10.17 -2.69 27.95
C PRO A 61 11.03 -2.45 26.71
N GLY A 62 10.83 -1.32 26.03
CA GLY A 62 11.47 -1.03 24.76
C GLY A 62 10.92 -1.83 23.58
N GLY A 63 9.78 -2.52 23.75
CA GLY A 63 9.09 -3.27 22.71
C GLY A 63 8.39 -2.37 21.70
N GLY A 64 7.78 -2.98 20.70
CA GLY A 64 7.08 -2.32 19.61
C GLY A 64 7.01 -3.21 18.38
N TYR A 65 7.10 -2.59 17.22
CA TYR A 65 7.07 -3.30 15.94
C TYR A 65 8.33 -3.07 15.14
N ASN A 66 8.72 -4.09 14.39
CA ASN A 66 9.76 -4.04 13.37
C ASN A 66 9.20 -4.51 12.05
N LEU A 67 9.86 -4.17 10.95
CA LEU A 67 9.58 -4.81 9.67
C LEU A 67 10.04 -6.27 9.72
N ALA A 68 9.23 -7.18 9.20
CA ALA A 68 9.57 -8.60 9.12
C ALA A 68 10.42 -8.92 7.89
N ARG A 69 10.48 -8.01 6.92
CA ARG A 69 11.24 -8.13 5.68
C ARG A 69 11.96 -6.81 5.37
N PRO A 70 13.03 -6.83 4.56
CA PRO A 70 13.69 -5.60 4.13
C PRO A 70 12.73 -4.66 3.39
N VAL A 71 12.96 -3.36 3.51
CA VAL A 71 12.14 -2.33 2.87
C VAL A 71 12.01 -2.51 1.35
N ALA A 72 13.05 -3.01 0.70
CA ALA A 72 13.02 -3.30 -0.74
C ALA A 72 12.19 -4.54 -1.09
N GLY A 73 11.86 -5.38 -0.10
CA GLY A 73 11.06 -6.59 -0.26
C GLY A 73 9.59 -6.43 0.07
N ILE A 74 9.13 -5.23 0.41
CA ILE A 74 7.73 -4.94 0.75
C ILE A 74 7.19 -3.93 -0.25
N SER A 75 6.18 -4.34 -1.03
CA SER A 75 5.50 -3.46 -1.98
C SER A 75 4.28 -2.78 -1.35
N VAL A 76 3.88 -1.65 -1.91
CA VAL A 76 2.64 -0.96 -1.51
C VAL A 76 1.43 -1.85 -1.74
N ALA A 77 1.41 -2.64 -2.82
CA ALA A 77 0.32 -3.57 -3.10
C ALA A 77 0.15 -4.61 -1.99
N GLU A 78 1.24 -5.16 -1.45
CA GLU A 78 1.19 -6.10 -0.33
C GLU A 78 0.61 -5.47 0.94
N ILE A 79 0.98 -4.22 1.22
CA ILE A 79 0.47 -3.50 2.40
C ILE A 79 -1.03 -3.27 2.28
N VAL A 80 -1.48 -2.77 1.14
CA VAL A 80 -2.90 -2.48 0.89
C VAL A 80 -3.74 -3.75 0.93
N THR A 81 -3.25 -4.82 0.31
CA THR A 81 -3.92 -6.12 0.31
C THR A 81 -4.00 -6.72 1.72
N ALA A 82 -2.94 -6.58 2.52
CA ALA A 82 -2.88 -7.12 3.88
C ALA A 82 -3.94 -6.54 4.81
N VAL A 83 -4.37 -5.30 4.58
CA VAL A 83 -5.40 -4.65 5.40
C VAL A 83 -6.82 -4.81 4.83
N ASP A 84 -7.01 -5.77 3.95
CA ASP A 84 -8.30 -6.10 3.32
C ASP A 84 -8.91 -4.93 2.53
N GLU A 85 -8.07 -4.12 1.91
CA GLU A 85 -8.53 -3.04 1.04
C GLU A 85 -8.68 -3.58 -0.39
N PRO A 86 -9.89 -3.67 -0.93
CA PRO A 86 -10.07 -4.10 -2.30
C PRO A 86 -9.65 -3.01 -3.27
N LEU A 87 -8.68 -3.31 -4.11
CA LEU A 87 -8.30 -2.49 -5.26
C LEU A 87 -9.14 -2.91 -6.46
N ASP A 88 -10.42 -2.58 -6.43
CA ASP A 88 -11.36 -2.97 -7.47
C ASP A 88 -12.14 -1.77 -7.99
N ALA A 89 -12.00 -1.50 -9.29
CA ALA A 89 -12.75 -0.47 -10.01
C ALA A 89 -13.97 -1.04 -10.73
N THR A 90 -14.17 -2.37 -10.74
CA THR A 90 -15.34 -3.00 -11.34
C THR A 90 -16.50 -3.02 -10.34
N GLN A 91 -17.74 -2.97 -10.84
CA GLN A 91 -18.93 -3.10 -10.01
C GLN A 91 -19.22 -4.57 -9.66
N CYS A 92 -18.68 -5.49 -10.44
CA CYS A 92 -18.96 -6.92 -10.34
C CYS A 92 -17.88 -7.72 -9.60
N GLY A 93 -16.83 -7.09 -9.10
CA GLY A 93 -15.70 -7.79 -8.47
C GLY A 93 -14.99 -8.76 -9.42
N GLY A 94 -15.01 -8.50 -10.73
CA GLY A 94 -14.41 -9.37 -11.74
C GLY A 94 -15.30 -10.52 -12.22
N LYS A 95 -16.55 -10.64 -11.73
CA LYS A 95 -17.47 -11.73 -12.07
C LYS A 95 -18.16 -11.59 -13.43
N GLU A 96 -17.93 -10.49 -14.15
CA GLU A 96 -18.53 -10.20 -15.45
C GLU A 96 -20.07 -10.13 -15.46
N ASN A 97 -20.68 -9.81 -14.30
CA ASN A 97 -22.12 -9.73 -14.11
C ASN A 97 -22.59 -8.33 -13.69
N CYS A 98 -21.89 -7.30 -14.11
CA CYS A 98 -22.13 -5.91 -13.68
C CYS A 98 -23.43 -5.30 -14.23
N HIS A 99 -24.07 -5.93 -15.23
CA HIS A 99 -25.33 -5.50 -15.80
C HIS A 99 -26.17 -6.71 -16.21
N ASP A 100 -27.30 -6.94 -15.53
CA ASP A 100 -28.24 -8.05 -15.79
C ASP A 100 -27.54 -9.42 -15.97
N GLU A 101 -26.64 -9.76 -15.06
CA GLU A 101 -25.80 -10.97 -15.12
C GLU A 101 -24.91 -11.05 -16.38
N LYS A 102 -24.75 -9.95 -17.09
CA LYS A 102 -23.90 -9.84 -18.28
C LYS A 102 -22.78 -8.85 -18.05
N ARG A 103 -21.75 -8.98 -18.85
CA ARG A 103 -20.63 -8.06 -18.90
C ARG A 103 -21.09 -6.68 -19.38
N CYS A 104 -20.79 -5.62 -18.63
CA CYS A 104 -21.13 -4.26 -19.05
C CYS A 104 -20.23 -3.78 -20.19
N MET A 105 -20.66 -2.74 -20.91
CA MET A 105 -19.93 -2.18 -22.04
C MET A 105 -18.53 -1.66 -21.69
N THR A 106 -18.31 -1.29 -20.41
CA THR A 106 -17.06 -0.72 -19.92
C THR A 106 -16.28 -1.68 -19.00
N HIS A 107 -16.68 -2.96 -18.94
CA HIS A 107 -16.03 -3.94 -18.07
C HIS A 107 -14.52 -4.03 -18.33
N ASP A 108 -14.11 -4.13 -19.58
CA ASP A 108 -12.70 -4.24 -19.97
C ASP A 108 -11.89 -3.02 -19.54
N LEU A 109 -12.47 -1.83 -19.61
CA LEU A 109 -11.82 -0.60 -19.14
C LEU A 109 -11.50 -0.69 -17.64
N TRP A 110 -12.47 -1.09 -16.83
CA TRP A 110 -12.30 -1.17 -15.38
C TRP A 110 -11.41 -2.34 -14.97
N ALA A 111 -11.52 -3.48 -15.64
CA ALA A 111 -10.62 -4.61 -15.44
C ALA A 111 -9.18 -4.25 -15.76
N THR A 112 -8.94 -3.54 -16.86
CA THR A 112 -7.61 -3.05 -17.24
C THR A 112 -7.08 -2.03 -16.22
N LEU A 113 -7.93 -1.14 -15.74
CA LEU A 113 -7.55 -0.17 -14.69
C LEU A 113 -7.12 -0.89 -13.41
N ASN A 114 -7.86 -1.93 -12.98
CA ASN A 114 -7.49 -2.73 -11.81
C ASN A 114 -6.11 -3.36 -11.97
N GLU A 115 -5.85 -3.94 -13.14
CA GLU A 115 -4.56 -4.54 -13.45
C GLU A 115 -3.42 -3.50 -13.39
N LYS A 116 -3.63 -2.33 -14.00
CA LYS A 116 -2.66 -1.23 -13.98
C LYS A 116 -2.41 -0.69 -12.58
N MET A 117 -3.44 -0.53 -11.77
CA MET A 117 -3.29 -0.12 -10.36
C MET A 117 -2.46 -1.14 -9.57
N TYR A 118 -2.79 -2.41 -9.70
CA TYR A 118 -2.07 -3.48 -9.00
C TYR A 118 -0.62 -3.55 -9.44
N ASP A 119 -0.36 -3.51 -10.75
CA ASP A 119 1.00 -3.52 -11.29
C ASP A 119 1.81 -2.33 -10.79
N TYR A 120 1.22 -1.12 -10.79
CA TYR A 120 1.89 0.08 -10.29
C TYR A 120 2.23 -0.05 -8.80
N LEU A 121 1.25 -0.38 -7.96
CA LEU A 121 1.45 -0.50 -6.52
C LEU A 121 2.40 -1.64 -6.16
N SER A 122 2.45 -2.71 -6.97
CA SER A 122 3.42 -3.79 -6.82
C SER A 122 4.83 -3.37 -7.17
N SER A 123 4.99 -2.37 -8.04
CA SER A 123 6.29 -1.84 -8.45
C SER A 123 6.90 -0.83 -7.46
N VAL A 124 6.09 -0.26 -6.57
CA VAL A 124 6.52 0.71 -5.56
C VAL A 124 6.78 -0.02 -4.25
N THR A 125 7.98 0.12 -3.70
CA THR A 125 8.39 -0.50 -2.45
C THR A 125 8.47 0.51 -1.31
N LEU A 126 8.55 0.01 -0.07
CA LEU A 126 8.84 0.89 1.08
C LEU A 126 10.18 1.58 0.93
N ALA A 127 11.18 0.93 0.31
CA ALA A 127 12.47 1.55 0.04
C ALA A 127 12.32 2.81 -0.82
N ASP A 128 11.49 2.76 -1.86
CA ASP A 128 11.20 3.91 -2.72
C ASP A 128 10.57 5.06 -1.93
N LEU A 129 9.58 4.77 -1.09
CA LEU A 129 8.89 5.78 -0.29
C LEU A 129 9.78 6.39 0.80
N VAL A 130 10.58 5.58 1.46
CA VAL A 130 11.54 6.05 2.47
C VAL A 130 12.62 6.92 1.83
N ALA A 131 13.13 6.54 0.68
CA ALA A 131 14.12 7.33 -0.06
C ALA A 131 13.56 8.69 -0.47
N HIS A 132 12.30 8.74 -0.88
CA HIS A 132 11.61 9.99 -1.22
C HIS A 132 11.51 10.92 0.01
N GLN A 133 11.13 10.40 1.16
CA GLN A 133 11.05 11.18 2.40
C GLN A 133 12.42 11.69 2.87
N SER A 134 13.47 10.97 2.56
CA SER A 134 14.84 11.35 2.91
C SER A 134 15.46 12.38 1.95
N GLY A 135 14.70 12.93 1.02
CA GLY A 135 15.15 13.92 0.05
C GLY A 135 16.06 13.37 -1.04
N LYS A 136 16.20 12.05 -1.15
CA LYS A 136 16.90 11.42 -2.27
C LYS A 136 15.99 11.44 -3.50
N PRO A 137 16.52 11.82 -4.68
CA PRO A 137 15.71 11.81 -5.90
C PRO A 137 15.41 10.37 -6.33
N VAL A 138 14.32 9.84 -5.83
CA VAL A 138 13.78 8.59 -6.33
C VAL A 138 12.51 8.95 -7.08
N SER A 139 12.47 8.63 -8.35
CA SER A 139 11.26 8.71 -9.14
C SER A 139 10.25 7.68 -8.61
N VAL A 140 9.41 8.10 -7.67
CA VAL A 140 8.27 7.29 -7.23
C VAL A 140 7.24 7.19 -8.33
N ILE A 141 7.20 8.20 -9.19
CA ILE A 141 6.38 8.19 -10.40
C ILE A 141 7.22 7.58 -11.51
N LYS A 142 7.15 6.28 -11.63
CA LYS A 142 7.55 5.64 -12.89
C LYS A 142 6.57 6.13 -13.94
N ASP A 143 7.07 6.86 -14.89
CA ASP A 143 6.25 7.45 -15.93
C ASP A 143 5.67 6.33 -16.81
N PHE A 144 4.41 5.97 -16.54
CA PHE A 144 3.67 5.01 -17.34
C PHE A 144 3.03 5.64 -18.58
N ARG A 145 3.41 6.90 -18.92
CA ARG A 145 2.95 7.46 -20.18
C ARG A 145 3.54 6.60 -21.31
N PRO A 146 2.69 6.07 -22.18
CA PRO A 146 3.21 5.47 -23.40
C PRO A 146 4.06 6.53 -24.10
N ALA A 147 5.18 6.12 -24.63
CA ALA A 147 5.95 7.01 -25.50
C ALA A 147 4.98 7.64 -26.50
N PRO A 148 5.06 8.96 -26.73
CA PRO A 148 4.15 9.59 -27.68
C PRO A 148 4.28 8.81 -28.99
N GLU A 149 3.19 8.19 -29.42
CA GLU A 149 3.10 7.68 -30.77
C GLU A 149 3.50 8.83 -31.67
N LYS A 150 4.54 8.64 -32.46
CA LYS A 150 4.83 9.56 -33.54
C LYS A 150 3.61 9.51 -34.43
N VAL A 151 2.73 10.48 -34.23
CA VAL A 151 1.67 10.70 -35.20
C VAL A 151 2.40 11.00 -36.49
N ALA A 152 2.41 10.04 -37.38
CA ALA A 152 2.82 10.28 -38.75
C ALA A 152 1.87 11.30 -39.33
N ALA A 153 2.36 12.51 -39.48
CA ALA A 153 1.61 13.57 -40.16
C ALA A 153 1.40 13.18 -41.61
#